data_6366e6496fada8df4e8ca8688968f1c0
#
_entry.id   6366e6496fada8df4e8ca8688968f1c0
#
_cell.length_a   1.000
_cell.length_b   1.000
_cell.length_c   1.000
_cell.angle_alpha   90.00
_cell.angle_beta   90.00
_cell.angle_gamma   90.00
#
_symmetry.space_group_name_H-M   'P 1'
#
loop_
_entity.id
_entity.type
_entity.pdbx_description
1 polymer ?
#
loop_
_entity_poly.entity_id
_entity_poly.type
_entity_poly.pdbx_seq_one_letter_code
_entity_poly.pdbx_strand_id
1 'polypeptide(L)'
;MTDLEGLRQKYAEERARRLRPDGIGQYVETEGVFAGFADDPWSDPGFERSPVIDDVDVALVGAGFGGLLTGARLRELGVDSIRLIDKAADVGGTWYWNRYPGIACDVESYVYMPLLEELDYIPTERYARGAEILQHCRRIAEHYDLYRDALLHTEVHEIRWDADLSRWLISTDRGDCIRARFVSLANGYIHKPKLPGIPGIGEFAGKTFHTSRWDYDYTGEHLEHLADQRVGIIGTGATAIQCVPHLAAAAGQLYVFQRTPSTV
;
A
#
# COMPACT_ATOMS: atom_id res chain seq x y z
N MET A 1 -8.87 25.26 -37.41
CA MET A 1 -9.54 24.02 -36.98
C MET A 1 -8.48 23.05 -36.53
N THR A 2 -8.59 22.50 -35.35
CA THR A 2 -7.64 21.50 -34.81
C THR A 2 -7.84 20.21 -35.61
N ASP A 3 -6.77 19.70 -36.21
CA ASP A 3 -6.78 18.41 -36.90
C ASP A 3 -6.92 17.28 -35.87
N LEU A 4 -8.17 16.94 -35.54
CA LEU A 4 -8.50 15.91 -34.57
C LEU A 4 -8.11 14.50 -35.06
N GLU A 5 -8.13 14.25 -36.37
CA GLU A 5 -7.79 12.94 -36.92
C GLU A 5 -6.29 12.71 -36.90
N GLY A 6 -5.47 13.70 -37.28
CA GLY A 6 -4.02 13.66 -37.12
C GLY A 6 -3.58 13.52 -35.66
N LEU A 7 -4.27 14.18 -34.72
CA LEU A 7 -3.99 13.98 -33.30
C LEU A 7 -4.31 12.56 -32.82
N ARG A 8 -5.46 11.99 -33.20
CA ARG A 8 -5.84 10.60 -32.86
C ARG A 8 -4.81 9.59 -33.40
N GLN A 9 -4.39 9.78 -34.64
CA GLN A 9 -3.36 8.93 -35.25
C GLN A 9 -2.05 9.02 -34.46
N LYS A 10 -1.57 10.24 -34.16
CA LYS A 10 -0.38 10.46 -33.36
C LYS A 10 -0.46 9.77 -31.99
N TYR A 11 -1.58 9.89 -31.28
CA TYR A 11 -1.78 9.19 -30.01
C TYR A 11 -1.76 7.67 -30.15
N ALA A 12 -2.35 7.12 -31.18
CA ALA A 12 -2.34 5.69 -31.46
C ALA A 12 -0.91 5.19 -31.75
N GLU A 13 -0.13 5.90 -32.56
CA GLU A 13 1.26 5.57 -32.87
C GLU A 13 2.15 5.64 -31.61
N GLU A 14 2.03 6.69 -30.81
CA GLU A 14 2.78 6.85 -29.56
C GLU A 14 2.38 5.78 -28.53
N ARG A 15 1.12 5.39 -28.48
CA ARG A 15 0.67 4.27 -27.66
C ARG A 15 1.28 2.95 -28.11
N ALA A 16 1.25 2.67 -29.42
CA ALA A 16 1.79 1.44 -30.00
C ALA A 16 3.30 1.27 -29.71
N ARG A 17 4.07 2.35 -29.74
CA ARG A 17 5.51 2.34 -29.40
C ARG A 17 5.77 1.97 -27.94
N ARG A 18 4.84 2.23 -27.03
CA ARG A 18 4.97 1.98 -25.58
C ARG A 18 4.37 0.64 -25.14
N LEU A 19 3.49 0.08 -25.94
CA LEU A 19 2.90 -1.23 -25.63
C LEU A 19 3.94 -2.33 -25.84
N ARG A 20 4.07 -3.18 -24.84
CA ARG A 20 4.88 -4.38 -24.91
C ARG A 20 3.99 -5.59 -25.13
N PRO A 21 4.39 -6.56 -25.97
CA PRO A 21 3.59 -7.76 -26.23
C PRO A 21 3.49 -8.69 -25.01
N ASP A 22 4.46 -8.60 -24.08
CA ASP A 22 4.51 -9.37 -22.85
C ASP A 22 3.59 -8.83 -21.72
N GLY A 23 2.93 -7.69 -21.93
CA GLY A 23 1.94 -7.14 -21.00
C GLY A 23 2.48 -7.05 -19.56
N ILE A 24 1.83 -7.77 -18.62
CA ILE A 24 2.23 -7.83 -17.20
C ILE A 24 3.59 -8.55 -17.02
N GLY A 25 3.96 -9.46 -17.92
CA GLY A 25 5.25 -10.16 -17.89
C GLY A 25 6.49 -9.24 -18.05
N GLN A 26 6.28 -7.97 -18.37
CA GLN A 26 7.34 -6.95 -18.36
C GLN A 26 7.83 -6.59 -16.94
N TYR A 27 7.13 -7.00 -15.89
CA TYR A 27 7.50 -6.74 -14.50
C TYR A 27 8.08 -7.99 -13.85
N VAL A 28 8.99 -7.78 -12.93
CA VAL A 28 9.59 -8.83 -12.10
C VAL A 28 8.89 -8.84 -10.74
N GLU A 29 8.51 -10.02 -10.30
CA GLU A 29 7.94 -10.23 -8.96
C GLU A 29 9.04 -10.09 -7.90
N THR A 30 8.64 -9.72 -6.68
CA THR A 30 9.54 -9.57 -5.54
C THR A 30 9.78 -10.91 -4.86
N GLU A 31 10.48 -11.80 -5.58
CA GLU A 31 10.80 -13.16 -5.17
C GLU A 31 12.29 -13.46 -5.42
N GLY A 32 12.84 -14.51 -4.81
CA GLY A 32 14.24 -14.90 -4.97
C GLY A 32 15.19 -13.76 -4.57
N VAL A 33 16.05 -13.33 -5.48
CA VAL A 33 17.02 -12.23 -5.24
C VAL A 33 16.37 -10.87 -5.00
N PHE A 34 15.10 -10.71 -5.33
CA PHE A 34 14.33 -9.50 -5.13
C PHE A 34 13.35 -9.58 -3.95
N ALA A 35 13.38 -10.65 -3.16
CA ALA A 35 12.44 -10.85 -2.03
C ALA A 35 12.45 -9.67 -1.04
N GLY A 36 13.63 -9.14 -0.74
CA GLY A 36 13.79 -8.00 0.18
C GLY A 36 13.04 -6.72 -0.21
N PHE A 37 12.62 -6.58 -1.49
CA PHE A 37 11.77 -5.45 -1.90
C PHE A 37 10.33 -5.56 -1.38
N ALA A 38 9.91 -6.73 -0.90
CA ALA A 38 8.59 -6.95 -0.32
C ALA A 38 8.55 -6.80 1.20
N ASP A 39 9.73 -6.78 1.84
CA ASP A 39 9.84 -6.67 3.29
C ASP A 39 9.15 -5.41 3.82
N ASP A 40 8.68 -5.50 5.05
CA ASP A 40 8.08 -4.37 5.74
C ASP A 40 9.15 -3.60 6.53
N PRO A 41 9.57 -2.42 6.05
CA PRO A 41 10.64 -1.66 6.72
C PRO A 41 10.19 -1.02 8.03
N TRP A 42 8.91 -1.06 8.36
CA TRP A 42 8.35 -0.45 9.56
C TRP A 42 7.86 -1.47 10.59
N SER A 43 8.08 -2.75 10.30
CA SER A 43 7.76 -3.83 11.23
C SER A 43 8.92 -4.12 12.16
N ASP A 44 8.60 -4.62 13.35
CA ASP A 44 9.60 -5.24 14.22
C ASP A 44 9.97 -6.62 13.63
N PRO A 45 11.20 -6.83 13.16
CA PRO A 45 11.62 -8.13 12.61
C PRO A 45 11.64 -9.24 13.67
N GLY A 46 11.62 -8.87 14.95
CA GLY A 46 11.56 -9.82 16.09
C GLY A 46 10.13 -10.12 16.55
N PHE A 47 9.10 -9.62 15.87
CA PHE A 47 7.73 -9.83 16.30
C PHE A 47 7.33 -11.31 16.26
N GLU A 48 7.01 -11.87 17.42
CA GLU A 48 6.50 -13.22 17.59
C GLU A 48 5.20 -13.23 18.38
N ARG A 49 4.30 -14.13 18.08
CA ARG A 49 3.10 -14.47 18.86
C ARG A 49 2.73 -15.92 18.67
N SER A 50 2.00 -16.48 19.61
CA SER A 50 1.40 -17.79 19.48
C SER A 50 0.31 -17.81 18.41
N PRO A 51 0.11 -18.95 17.72
CA PRO A 51 -1.04 -19.15 16.83
C PRO A 51 -2.37 -18.92 17.54
N VAL A 52 -3.32 -18.35 16.83
CA VAL A 52 -4.68 -18.10 17.31
C VAL A 52 -5.64 -19.08 16.67
N ILE A 53 -6.44 -19.77 17.52
CA ILE A 53 -7.57 -20.59 17.09
C ILE A 53 -8.83 -19.90 17.57
N ASP A 54 -9.67 -19.47 16.63
CA ASP A 54 -10.82 -18.62 16.96
C ASP A 54 -12.05 -18.97 16.12
N ASP A 55 -13.23 -18.61 16.63
CA ASP A 55 -14.52 -18.76 15.95
C ASP A 55 -15.25 -17.43 16.04
N VAL A 56 -15.43 -16.76 14.91
CA VAL A 56 -15.96 -15.39 14.85
C VAL A 56 -17.14 -15.30 13.88
N ASP A 57 -17.96 -14.27 14.04
CA ASP A 57 -19.03 -14.00 13.08
C ASP A 57 -18.45 -13.47 11.77
N VAL A 58 -17.52 -12.51 11.82
CA VAL A 58 -16.97 -11.88 10.63
C VAL A 58 -15.44 -11.80 10.69
N ALA A 59 -14.78 -12.30 9.66
CA ALA A 59 -13.37 -12.04 9.43
C ALA A 59 -13.20 -10.96 8.36
N LEU A 60 -12.39 -9.95 8.67
CA LEU A 60 -12.04 -8.83 7.81
C LEU A 60 -10.59 -9.00 7.36
N VAL A 61 -10.35 -9.21 6.08
CA VAL A 61 -8.99 -9.39 5.53
C VAL A 61 -8.55 -8.08 4.89
N GLY A 62 -7.62 -7.41 5.55
CA GLY A 62 -7.10 -6.09 5.20
C GLY A 62 -7.55 -5.00 6.17
N ALA A 63 -6.60 -4.27 6.73
CA ALA A 63 -6.79 -3.19 7.71
C ALA A 63 -6.60 -1.78 7.10
N GLY A 64 -6.81 -1.62 5.81
CA GLY A 64 -6.97 -0.33 5.15
C GLY A 64 -8.37 0.24 5.37
N PHE A 65 -8.73 1.32 4.69
CA PHE A 65 -10.05 1.95 4.85
C PHE A 65 -11.21 0.97 4.67
N GLY A 66 -11.11 0.02 3.73
CA GLY A 66 -12.18 -0.96 3.52
C GLY A 66 -12.45 -1.81 4.76
N GLY A 67 -11.40 -2.36 5.38
CA GLY A 67 -11.53 -3.16 6.61
C GLY A 67 -11.93 -2.32 7.82
N LEU A 68 -11.33 -1.15 7.99
CA LEU A 68 -11.65 -0.24 9.08
C LEU A 68 -13.10 0.24 9.05
N LEU A 69 -13.59 0.63 7.87
CA LEU A 69 -14.99 1.04 7.70
C LEU A 69 -15.96 -0.12 7.95
N THR A 70 -15.65 -1.30 7.43
CA THR A 70 -16.47 -2.48 7.68
C THR A 70 -16.51 -2.80 9.16
N GLY A 71 -15.36 -2.78 9.84
CA GLY A 71 -15.27 -3.01 11.28
C GLY A 71 -16.06 -1.96 12.09
N ALA A 72 -15.91 -0.68 11.76
CA ALA A 72 -16.65 0.42 12.40
C ALA A 72 -18.17 0.22 12.29
N ARG A 73 -18.67 -0.03 11.08
CA ARG A 73 -20.11 -0.23 10.86
C ARG A 73 -20.64 -1.51 11.51
N LEU A 74 -19.85 -2.57 11.59
CA LEU A 74 -20.22 -3.77 12.35
C LEU A 74 -20.34 -3.48 13.85
N ARG A 75 -19.41 -2.71 14.43
CA ARG A 75 -19.49 -2.26 15.83
C ARG A 75 -20.75 -1.44 16.12
N GLU A 76 -21.06 -0.49 15.25
CA GLU A 76 -22.30 0.32 15.36
C GLU A 76 -23.58 -0.53 15.33
N LEU A 77 -23.55 -1.63 14.58
CA LEU A 77 -24.65 -2.60 14.52
C LEU A 77 -24.66 -3.61 15.68
N GLY A 78 -23.72 -3.51 16.62
CA GLY A 78 -23.62 -4.43 17.77
C GLY A 78 -23.01 -5.78 17.42
N VAL A 79 -22.27 -5.90 16.31
CA VAL A 79 -21.54 -7.12 15.94
C VAL A 79 -20.13 -7.04 16.54
N ASP A 80 -19.92 -7.71 17.66
CA ASP A 80 -18.65 -7.69 18.40
C ASP A 80 -17.71 -8.85 18.04
N SER A 81 -18.23 -9.94 17.52
CA SER A 81 -17.45 -11.13 17.16
C SER A 81 -16.81 -10.95 15.78
N ILE A 82 -15.75 -10.16 15.73
CA ILE A 82 -14.99 -9.89 14.50
C ILE A 82 -13.51 -10.23 14.65
N ARG A 83 -12.82 -10.45 13.53
CA ARG A 83 -11.37 -10.60 13.47
C ARG A 83 -10.84 -9.79 12.29
N LEU A 84 -10.02 -8.78 12.57
CA LEU A 84 -9.33 -7.97 11.55
C LEU A 84 -7.93 -8.56 11.32
N ILE A 85 -7.58 -8.89 10.08
CA ILE A 85 -6.33 -9.57 9.76
C ILE A 85 -5.59 -8.76 8.69
N ASP A 86 -4.34 -8.38 8.97
CA ASP A 86 -3.49 -7.69 7.99
C ASP A 86 -2.02 -8.13 8.13
N LYS A 87 -1.31 -8.22 7.01
CA LYS A 87 0.11 -8.52 6.98
C LYS A 87 0.99 -7.35 7.43
N ALA A 88 0.47 -6.14 7.38
CA ALA A 88 1.15 -4.95 7.87
C ALA A 88 1.29 -4.97 9.40
N ALA A 89 2.30 -4.29 9.92
CA ALA A 89 2.50 -4.16 11.36
C ALA A 89 1.48 -3.23 12.04
N ASP A 90 0.72 -2.47 11.24
CA ASP A 90 -0.31 -1.56 11.76
C ASP A 90 -1.43 -1.39 10.72
N VAL A 91 -2.52 -0.79 11.14
CA VAL A 91 -3.61 -0.40 10.26
C VAL A 91 -3.19 0.71 9.29
N GLY A 92 -3.96 0.91 8.20
CA GLY A 92 -3.74 2.02 7.28
C GLY A 92 -3.65 1.61 5.81
N GLY A 93 -3.39 0.33 5.52
CA GLY A 93 -3.36 -0.20 4.15
C GLY A 93 -2.42 0.61 3.24
N THR A 94 -2.95 1.28 2.22
CA THR A 94 -2.17 2.13 1.30
C THR A 94 -1.29 3.15 2.04
N TRP A 95 -1.79 3.77 3.11
CA TRP A 95 -1.10 4.81 3.88
C TRP A 95 -0.08 4.24 4.86
N TYR A 96 -0.23 3.00 5.23
CA TYR A 96 0.80 2.26 5.95
C TYR A 96 1.99 1.94 5.05
N TRP A 97 1.73 1.39 3.85
CA TRP A 97 2.77 0.93 2.94
C TRP A 97 3.49 2.06 2.20
N ASN A 98 2.81 3.17 1.93
CA ASN A 98 3.37 4.27 1.16
C ASN A 98 3.68 5.44 2.09
N ARG A 99 4.97 5.60 2.40
CA ARG A 99 5.49 6.68 3.26
C ARG A 99 6.61 7.46 2.58
N TYR A 100 6.66 7.45 1.26
CA TYR A 100 7.67 8.17 0.50
C TYR A 100 7.57 9.68 0.68
N PRO A 101 8.68 10.44 0.46
CA PRO A 101 8.69 11.89 0.60
C PRO A 101 7.65 12.57 -0.29
N GLY A 102 6.89 13.50 0.27
CA GLY A 102 5.88 14.25 -0.45
C GLY A 102 4.54 13.55 -0.64
N ILE A 103 4.37 12.34 -0.11
CA ILE A 103 3.09 11.62 -0.22
C ILE A 103 1.92 12.43 0.33
N ALA A 104 0.89 12.58 -0.49
CA ALA A 104 -0.37 13.23 -0.14
C ALA A 104 -1.52 12.58 -0.91
N CYS A 105 -2.74 12.79 -0.46
CA CYS A 105 -3.91 12.48 -1.26
C CYS A 105 -4.06 13.50 -2.39
N ASP A 106 -4.45 13.04 -3.57
CA ASP A 106 -4.80 13.88 -4.73
C ASP A 106 -6.31 14.14 -4.86
N VAL A 107 -7.08 13.62 -3.90
CA VAL A 107 -8.50 13.91 -3.68
C VAL A 107 -8.63 14.79 -2.44
N GLU A 108 -9.60 15.68 -2.44
CA GLU A 108 -9.86 16.57 -1.31
C GLU A 108 -10.16 15.79 -0.02
N SER A 109 -9.49 16.16 1.06
CA SER A 109 -9.45 15.40 2.33
C SER A 109 -10.83 15.11 2.89
N TYR A 110 -11.74 16.07 2.85
CA TYR A 110 -13.10 15.95 3.37
C TYR A 110 -14.00 15.01 2.54
N VAL A 111 -13.58 14.65 1.32
CA VAL A 111 -14.23 13.62 0.48
C VAL A 111 -13.55 12.26 0.64
N TYR A 112 -12.22 12.27 0.78
CA TYR A 112 -11.41 11.06 0.78
C TYR A 112 -11.34 10.38 2.15
N MET A 113 -11.17 11.16 3.24
CA MET A 113 -11.03 10.63 4.59
C MET A 113 -12.41 10.28 5.16
N PRO A 114 -12.65 9.02 5.55
CA PRO A 114 -13.96 8.59 6.01
C PRO A 114 -14.16 8.90 7.51
N LEU A 115 -15.42 8.89 7.96
CA LEU A 115 -15.82 9.01 9.36
C LEU A 115 -15.32 10.30 10.05
N LEU A 116 -15.21 11.39 9.29
CA LEU A 116 -14.78 12.69 9.85
C LEU A 116 -15.77 13.24 10.88
N GLU A 117 -17.07 13.11 10.60
CA GLU A 117 -18.13 13.58 11.48
C GLU A 117 -18.21 12.73 12.76
N GLU A 118 -18.14 11.41 12.60
CA GLU A 118 -18.19 10.47 13.73
C GLU A 118 -17.00 10.62 14.67
N LEU A 119 -15.86 11.04 14.16
CA LEU A 119 -14.63 11.24 14.93
C LEU A 119 -14.40 12.70 15.35
N ASP A 120 -15.32 13.62 15.02
CA ASP A 120 -15.18 15.05 15.23
C ASP A 120 -13.80 15.58 14.77
N TYR A 121 -13.41 15.18 13.54
CA TYR A 121 -12.10 15.50 13.00
C TYR A 121 -12.19 16.34 11.72
N ILE A 122 -11.42 17.42 11.69
CA ILE A 122 -11.28 18.28 10.52
C ILE A 122 -9.86 18.12 9.99
N PRO A 123 -9.67 17.68 8.72
CA PRO A 123 -8.35 17.58 8.10
C PRO A 123 -7.63 18.93 8.08
N THR A 124 -6.30 18.89 8.25
CA THR A 124 -5.48 20.12 8.36
C THR A 124 -5.22 20.81 7.02
N GLU A 125 -5.31 20.06 5.93
CA GLU A 125 -5.09 20.55 4.56
C GLU A 125 -6.18 20.02 3.62
N ARG A 126 -6.41 20.77 2.52
CA ARG A 126 -7.31 20.36 1.45
C ARG A 126 -6.89 19.01 0.84
N TYR A 127 -5.60 18.76 0.74
CA TYR A 127 -5.00 17.51 0.27
C TYR A 127 -4.08 16.98 1.37
N ALA A 128 -4.65 16.19 2.25
CA ALA A 128 -3.96 15.69 3.44
C ALA A 128 -2.71 14.88 3.10
N ARG A 129 -1.67 15.07 3.90
CA ARG A 129 -0.42 14.32 3.81
C ARG A 129 -0.62 12.87 4.27
N GLY A 130 0.21 11.97 3.73
CA GLY A 130 0.11 10.55 4.05
C GLY A 130 0.18 10.24 5.55
N ALA A 131 1.02 10.94 6.29
CA ALA A 131 1.12 10.79 7.74
C ALA A 131 -0.17 11.14 8.48
N GLU A 132 -0.87 12.20 8.06
CA GLU A 132 -2.17 12.59 8.63
C GLU A 132 -3.25 11.55 8.35
N ILE A 133 -3.27 11.00 7.13
CA ILE A 133 -4.24 9.98 6.74
C ILE A 133 -3.96 8.67 7.48
N LEU A 134 -2.69 8.27 7.63
CA LEU A 134 -2.32 7.11 8.43
C LEU A 134 -2.76 7.28 9.89
N GLN A 135 -2.52 8.47 10.47
CA GLN A 135 -2.97 8.76 11.83
C GLN A 135 -4.50 8.74 11.95
N HIS A 136 -5.21 9.12 10.89
CA HIS A 136 -6.67 9.02 10.85
C HIS A 136 -7.15 7.57 10.82
N CYS A 137 -6.46 6.68 10.07
CA CYS A 137 -6.74 5.23 10.12
C CYS A 137 -6.60 4.68 11.56
N ARG A 138 -5.56 5.09 12.27
CA ARG A 138 -5.35 4.72 13.68
C ARG A 138 -6.47 5.22 14.58
N ARG A 139 -6.90 6.48 14.42
CA ARG A 139 -8.05 7.03 15.17
C ARG A 139 -9.32 6.21 14.96
N ILE A 140 -9.60 5.79 13.71
CA ILE A 140 -10.74 4.92 13.42
C ILE A 140 -10.60 3.60 14.19
N ALA A 141 -9.44 2.96 14.12
CA ALA A 141 -9.20 1.69 14.78
C ALA A 141 -9.30 1.79 16.32
N GLU A 142 -8.81 2.87 16.90
CA GLU A 142 -8.91 3.17 18.34
C GLU A 142 -10.35 3.47 18.74
N HIS A 143 -11.05 4.36 18.03
CA HIS A 143 -12.41 4.77 18.38
C HIS A 143 -13.40 3.61 18.37
N TYR A 144 -13.27 2.71 17.41
CA TYR A 144 -14.15 1.55 17.27
C TYR A 144 -13.57 0.27 17.91
N ASP A 145 -12.52 0.38 18.72
CA ASP A 145 -11.86 -0.73 19.43
C ASP A 145 -11.51 -1.91 18.49
N LEU A 146 -11.00 -1.60 17.29
CA LEU A 146 -10.67 -2.62 16.30
C LEU A 146 -9.32 -3.28 16.58
N TYR A 147 -8.40 -2.59 17.25
CA TYR A 147 -7.10 -3.15 17.64
C TYR A 147 -7.24 -4.37 18.57
N ARG A 148 -8.24 -4.40 19.43
CA ARG A 148 -8.51 -5.53 20.32
C ARG A 148 -8.65 -6.85 19.55
N ASP A 149 -9.25 -6.79 18.37
CA ASP A 149 -9.58 -7.96 17.56
C ASP A 149 -8.69 -8.06 16.30
N ALA A 150 -7.58 -7.29 16.25
CA ALA A 150 -6.67 -7.28 15.13
C ALA A 150 -5.56 -8.34 15.27
N LEU A 151 -5.32 -9.06 14.19
CA LEU A 151 -4.13 -9.87 13.95
C LEU A 151 -3.29 -9.15 12.89
N LEU A 152 -2.40 -8.29 13.36
CA LEU A 152 -1.42 -7.58 12.53
C LEU A 152 -0.17 -8.46 12.35
N HIS A 153 0.76 -8.07 11.45
CA HIS A 153 1.90 -8.90 11.03
C HIS A 153 1.48 -10.31 10.60
N THR A 154 0.31 -10.45 9.98
CA THR A 154 -0.31 -11.74 9.73
C THR A 154 -0.82 -11.83 8.29
N GLU A 155 -0.18 -12.65 7.46
CA GLU A 155 -0.58 -12.86 6.07
C GLU A 155 -1.55 -14.05 5.96
N VAL A 156 -2.71 -13.82 5.36
CA VAL A 156 -3.66 -14.89 5.06
C VAL A 156 -3.16 -15.70 3.88
N HIS A 157 -3.00 -17.00 4.06
CA HIS A 157 -2.56 -17.94 3.01
C HIS A 157 -3.72 -18.62 2.30
N GLU A 158 -4.76 -19.00 3.04
CA GLU A 158 -5.91 -19.69 2.46
C GLU A 158 -7.21 -19.24 3.12
N ILE A 159 -8.24 -19.13 2.31
CA ILE A 159 -9.63 -18.97 2.74
C ILE A 159 -10.44 -20.03 2.04
N ARG A 160 -10.97 -20.99 2.78
CA ARG A 160 -11.69 -22.15 2.26
C ARG A 160 -13.05 -22.31 2.94
N TRP A 161 -14.09 -22.55 2.16
CA TRP A 161 -15.40 -22.91 2.71
C TRP A 161 -15.42 -24.37 3.17
N ASP A 162 -15.90 -24.59 4.37
CA ASP A 162 -16.18 -25.92 4.92
C ASP A 162 -17.69 -26.11 5.03
N ALA A 163 -18.22 -27.03 4.21
CA ALA A 163 -19.66 -27.25 4.13
C ALA A 163 -20.22 -27.97 5.35
N ASP A 164 -19.45 -28.85 5.96
CA ASP A 164 -19.88 -29.62 7.13
C ASP A 164 -19.98 -28.72 8.38
N LEU A 165 -19.04 -27.78 8.50
CA LEU A 165 -19.04 -26.80 9.56
C LEU A 165 -19.91 -25.57 9.27
N SER A 166 -20.28 -25.36 8.00
CA SER A 166 -20.91 -24.10 7.52
C SER A 166 -20.09 -22.88 7.93
N ARG A 167 -18.78 -22.93 7.71
CA ARG A 167 -17.80 -21.90 8.09
C ARG A 167 -16.75 -21.69 7.01
N TRP A 168 -16.25 -20.47 6.94
CA TRP A 168 -14.99 -20.17 6.28
C TRP A 168 -13.86 -20.52 7.21
N LEU A 169 -12.90 -21.31 6.71
CA LEU A 169 -11.64 -21.63 7.38
C LEU A 169 -10.55 -20.74 6.80
N ILE A 170 -9.89 -19.98 7.66
CA ILE A 170 -8.84 -19.04 7.29
C ILE A 170 -7.55 -19.48 7.96
N SER A 171 -6.51 -19.72 7.17
CA SER A 171 -5.17 -20.02 7.67
C SER A 171 -4.19 -18.92 7.31
N THR A 172 -3.17 -18.72 8.15
CA THR A 172 -2.19 -17.66 8.04
C THR A 172 -0.76 -18.18 8.08
N ASP A 173 0.20 -17.33 7.74
CA ASP A 173 1.64 -17.58 7.85
C ASP A 173 2.10 -17.86 9.30
N ARG A 174 1.28 -17.49 10.30
CA ARG A 174 1.57 -17.70 11.73
C ARG A 174 0.90 -18.93 12.33
N GLY A 175 0.31 -19.79 11.48
CA GLY A 175 -0.35 -21.02 11.91
C GLY A 175 -1.71 -20.81 12.56
N ASP A 176 -2.31 -19.64 12.39
CA ASP A 176 -3.67 -19.38 12.87
C ASP A 176 -4.70 -20.22 12.13
N CYS A 177 -5.79 -20.55 12.82
CA CYS A 177 -6.97 -21.18 12.26
C CYS A 177 -8.21 -20.42 12.73
N ILE A 178 -8.71 -19.52 11.89
CA ILE A 178 -9.90 -18.70 12.19
C ILE A 178 -11.09 -19.28 11.44
N ARG A 179 -12.15 -19.59 12.16
CA ARG A 179 -13.45 -19.99 11.61
C ARG A 179 -14.38 -18.81 11.61
N ALA A 180 -14.91 -18.46 10.44
CA ALA A 180 -15.82 -17.31 10.32
C ALA A 180 -17.13 -17.68 9.62
N ARG A 181 -18.23 -17.06 10.02
CA ARG A 181 -19.52 -17.19 9.31
C ARG A 181 -19.48 -16.37 8.00
N PHE A 182 -18.86 -15.21 8.06
CA PHE A 182 -18.71 -14.30 6.92
C PHE A 182 -17.25 -13.85 6.79
N VAL A 183 -16.84 -13.61 5.53
CA VAL A 183 -15.52 -13.05 5.22
C VAL A 183 -15.72 -11.81 4.36
N SER A 184 -15.10 -10.71 4.76
CA SER A 184 -14.98 -9.49 3.97
C SER A 184 -13.55 -9.33 3.46
N LEU A 185 -13.38 -9.28 2.14
CA LEU A 185 -12.08 -9.06 1.51
C LEU A 185 -11.87 -7.57 1.26
N ALA A 186 -10.97 -6.97 2.02
CA ALA A 186 -10.59 -5.56 1.96
C ALA A 186 -9.07 -5.37 1.75
N ASN A 187 -8.42 -6.37 1.15
CA ASN A 187 -6.97 -6.48 1.01
C ASN A 187 -6.34 -5.49 0.01
N GLY A 188 -7.14 -4.67 -0.67
CA GLY A 188 -6.64 -3.73 -1.67
C GLY A 188 -5.98 -4.40 -2.88
N TYR A 189 -5.39 -3.59 -3.78
CA TYR A 189 -4.76 -4.10 -5.00
C TYR A 189 -3.35 -3.52 -5.27
N ILE A 190 -2.86 -2.59 -4.46
CA ILE A 190 -1.57 -1.90 -4.65
C ILE A 190 -0.58 -2.10 -3.50
N HIS A 191 -0.70 -3.20 -2.75
CA HIS A 191 0.16 -3.49 -1.59
C HIS A 191 1.45 -4.25 -1.94
N LYS A 192 1.48 -4.96 -3.09
CA LYS A 192 2.64 -5.75 -3.53
C LYS A 192 3.49 -4.95 -4.51
N PRO A 193 4.76 -4.64 -4.19
CA PRO A 193 5.66 -3.99 -5.13
C PRO A 193 5.89 -4.84 -6.38
N LYS A 194 6.08 -4.18 -7.52
CA LYS A 194 6.54 -4.82 -8.77
C LYS A 194 7.73 -4.06 -9.33
N LEU A 195 8.75 -4.79 -9.72
CA LEU A 195 9.95 -4.20 -10.27
C LEU A 195 9.90 -4.20 -11.79
N PRO A 196 10.49 -3.20 -12.48
CA PRO A 196 10.58 -3.21 -13.91
C PRO A 196 11.55 -4.30 -14.39
N GLY A 197 11.15 -5.10 -15.40
CA GLY A 197 12.01 -6.14 -16.00
C GLY A 197 13.08 -5.53 -16.90
N ILE A 198 13.98 -4.75 -16.33
CA ILE A 198 15.09 -4.12 -17.04
C ILE A 198 16.31 -5.05 -16.99
N PRO A 199 16.95 -5.37 -18.12
CA PRO A 199 18.18 -6.15 -18.11
C PRO A 199 19.23 -5.54 -17.18
N GLY A 200 19.88 -6.37 -16.35
CA GLY A 200 20.88 -5.92 -15.38
C GLY A 200 20.33 -5.29 -14.09
N ILE A 201 19.02 -5.28 -13.85
CA ILE A 201 18.44 -4.70 -12.62
C ILE A 201 19.01 -5.34 -11.34
N GLY A 202 19.33 -6.64 -11.37
CA GLY A 202 19.96 -7.35 -10.25
C GLY A 202 21.46 -7.15 -10.13
N GLU A 203 22.09 -6.47 -11.11
CA GLU A 203 23.54 -6.24 -11.15
C GLU A 203 23.92 -4.81 -10.72
N PHE A 204 22.92 -3.97 -10.45
CA PHE A 204 23.16 -2.60 -10.01
C PHE A 204 23.82 -2.59 -8.63
N ALA A 205 25.04 -2.03 -8.56
CA ALA A 205 25.86 -2.03 -7.35
C ALA A 205 25.44 -0.99 -6.29
N GLY A 206 24.56 -0.06 -6.64
CA GLY A 206 24.06 0.96 -5.73
C GLY A 206 22.88 0.46 -4.88
N LYS A 207 22.50 1.22 -3.86
CA LYS A 207 21.31 0.93 -3.06
C LYS A 207 20.06 1.06 -3.93
N THR A 208 19.16 0.08 -3.80
CA THR A 208 17.87 0.06 -4.49
C THR A 208 16.75 -0.32 -3.51
N PHE A 209 15.62 0.34 -3.63
CA PHE A 209 14.38 0.01 -2.92
C PHE A 209 13.16 0.49 -3.72
N HIS A 210 12.02 -0.09 -3.44
CA HIS A 210 10.76 0.36 -4.04
C HIS A 210 10.20 1.54 -3.26
N THR A 211 9.59 2.52 -3.92
CA THR A 211 9.05 3.73 -3.27
C THR A 211 8.01 3.42 -2.17
N SER A 212 7.24 2.34 -2.31
CA SER A 212 6.32 1.87 -1.26
C SER A 212 7.02 1.13 -0.11
N ARG A 213 8.34 1.07 -0.11
CA ARG A 213 9.21 0.53 0.96
C ARG A 213 10.37 1.49 1.12
N TRP A 214 10.04 2.78 1.37
CA TRP A 214 11.05 3.83 1.45
C TRP A 214 12.04 3.57 2.57
N ASP A 215 13.31 3.59 2.25
CA ASP A 215 14.39 3.32 3.18
C ASP A 215 14.90 4.63 3.79
N TYR A 216 14.30 5.04 4.90
CA TYR A 216 14.69 6.24 5.63
C TYR A 216 16.01 6.08 6.38
N ASP A 217 16.40 4.86 6.75
CA ASP A 217 17.72 4.60 7.36
C ASP A 217 18.84 4.93 6.36
N TYR A 218 18.60 4.66 5.08
CA TYR A 218 19.55 5.01 4.02
C TYR A 218 19.47 6.49 3.61
N THR A 219 18.28 7.04 3.44
CA THR A 219 18.09 8.39 2.88
C THR A 219 18.18 9.51 3.91
N GLY A 220 17.98 9.21 5.18
CA GLY A 220 17.65 10.16 6.23
C GLY A 220 16.19 10.57 6.18
N GLU A 221 15.63 11.01 7.31
CA GLU A 221 14.23 11.44 7.41
C GLU A 221 13.92 12.67 6.56
N HIS A 222 14.90 13.55 6.38
CA HIS A 222 14.80 14.76 5.56
C HIS A 222 15.61 14.63 4.28
N LEU A 223 15.98 13.42 3.88
CA LEU A 223 16.78 13.09 2.70
C LEU A 223 18.22 13.65 2.77
N GLU A 224 18.70 13.99 3.93
CA GLU A 224 20.01 14.64 4.16
C GLU A 224 21.19 13.79 3.70
N HIS A 225 21.04 12.45 3.65
CA HIS A 225 22.09 11.55 3.19
C HIS A 225 22.22 11.50 1.65
N LEU A 226 21.36 12.23 0.91
CA LEU A 226 21.36 12.25 -0.54
C LEU A 226 22.14 13.42 -1.15
N ALA A 227 22.67 14.35 -0.35
CA ALA A 227 23.24 15.61 -0.81
C ALA A 227 24.43 15.45 -1.79
N ASP A 228 25.19 14.38 -1.71
CA ASP A 228 26.30 14.05 -2.59
C ASP A 228 26.02 12.84 -3.51
N GLN A 229 24.81 12.30 -3.46
CA GLN A 229 24.43 11.10 -4.20
C GLN A 229 23.85 11.42 -5.59
N ARG A 230 24.06 10.48 -6.51
CA ARG A 230 23.35 10.42 -7.80
C ARG A 230 22.16 9.51 -7.64
N VAL A 231 20.95 10.07 -7.65
CA VAL A 231 19.70 9.36 -7.44
C VAL A 231 18.99 9.11 -8.76
N GLY A 232 18.53 7.88 -8.98
CA GLY A 232 17.68 7.53 -10.13
C GLY A 232 16.29 7.14 -9.64
N ILE A 233 15.22 7.71 -10.23
CA ILE A 233 13.84 7.27 -10.04
C ILE A 233 13.28 6.73 -11.35
N ILE A 234 12.71 5.53 -11.32
CA ILE A 234 12.13 4.87 -12.48
C ILE A 234 10.60 4.99 -12.40
N GLY A 235 10.03 5.65 -13.41
CA GLY A 235 8.61 5.92 -13.51
C GLY A 235 8.26 7.38 -13.28
N THR A 236 7.08 7.79 -13.79
CA THR A 236 6.53 9.14 -13.68
C THR A 236 5.03 9.11 -13.38
N GLY A 237 4.56 8.11 -12.66
CA GLY A 237 3.20 8.04 -12.13
C GLY A 237 3.01 8.92 -10.89
N ALA A 238 1.84 8.84 -10.25
CA ALA A 238 1.45 9.65 -9.10
C ALA A 238 2.53 9.71 -8.00
N THR A 239 3.12 8.56 -7.65
CA THR A 239 4.22 8.49 -6.67
C THR A 239 5.42 9.35 -7.08
N ALA A 240 5.88 9.23 -8.33
CA ALA A 240 7.04 9.98 -8.80
C ALA A 240 6.76 11.48 -8.87
N ILE A 241 5.56 11.89 -9.29
CA ILE A 241 5.16 13.30 -9.29
C ILE A 241 5.32 13.91 -7.90
N GLN A 242 5.00 13.17 -6.85
CA GLN A 242 5.13 13.62 -5.47
C GLN A 242 6.58 13.52 -4.95
N CYS A 243 7.33 12.44 -5.28
CA CYS A 243 8.71 12.27 -4.81
C CYS A 243 9.73 13.19 -5.49
N VAL A 244 9.60 13.41 -6.80
CA VAL A 244 10.61 14.10 -7.63
C VAL A 244 10.97 15.48 -7.10
N PRO A 245 10.03 16.37 -6.71
CA PRO A 245 10.39 17.67 -6.15
C PRO A 245 11.28 17.59 -4.89
N HIS A 246 10.98 16.64 -4.00
CA HIS A 246 11.76 16.43 -2.77
C HIS A 246 13.14 15.86 -3.06
N LEU A 247 13.23 14.88 -3.97
CA LEU A 247 14.50 14.31 -4.40
C LEU A 247 15.36 15.33 -5.14
N ALA A 248 14.77 16.18 -5.97
CA ALA A 248 15.49 17.22 -6.71
C ALA A 248 16.07 18.29 -5.78
N ALA A 249 15.40 18.56 -4.64
CA ALA A 249 15.89 19.51 -3.65
C ALA A 249 17.02 18.93 -2.76
N ALA A 250 17.06 17.61 -2.59
CA ALA A 250 17.96 16.97 -1.63
C ALA A 250 19.16 16.26 -2.28
N ALA A 251 19.00 15.68 -3.48
CA ALA A 251 20.05 14.89 -4.12
C ALA A 251 21.11 15.77 -4.79
N GLY A 252 22.36 15.30 -4.78
CA GLY A 252 23.44 15.93 -5.54
C GLY A 252 23.16 15.94 -7.04
N GLN A 253 22.54 14.89 -7.56
CA GLN A 253 22.01 14.83 -8.91
C GLN A 253 20.85 13.86 -9.00
N LEU A 254 19.76 14.25 -9.69
CA LEU A 254 18.57 13.41 -9.90
C LEU A 254 18.42 13.04 -11.38
N TYR A 255 18.16 11.75 -11.62
CA TYR A 255 17.78 11.21 -12.93
C TYR A 255 16.36 10.65 -12.85
N VAL A 256 15.48 11.10 -13.74
CA VAL A 256 14.09 10.63 -13.84
C VAL A 256 13.93 9.83 -15.12
N PHE A 257 13.61 8.55 -15.01
CA PHE A 257 13.43 7.65 -16.16
C PHE A 257 11.95 7.51 -16.48
N GLN A 258 11.53 8.09 -17.60
CA GLN A 258 10.15 8.09 -18.06
C GLN A 258 9.95 7.18 -19.27
N ARG A 259 8.96 6.31 -19.20
CA ARG A 259 8.47 5.56 -20.37
C ARG A 259 7.21 6.20 -20.97
N THR A 260 6.24 6.46 -20.11
CA THR A 260 4.94 7.05 -20.50
C THR A 260 4.75 8.37 -19.75
N PRO A 261 4.49 9.48 -20.43
CA PRO A 261 4.19 10.73 -19.77
C PRO A 261 2.90 10.61 -18.98
N SER A 262 2.89 11.20 -17.80
CA SER A 262 1.67 11.34 -17.01
C SER A 262 0.84 12.51 -17.54
N THR A 263 -0.47 12.33 -17.56
CA THR A 263 -1.42 13.43 -17.71
C THR A 263 -1.71 13.99 -16.32
N VAL A 264 -1.52 15.27 -16.16
CA VAL A 264 -1.77 16.02 -14.91
C VAL A 264 -2.92 16.96 -15.15
#